data_58b97c26217284bc49a10a730197573a
#
_entry.id   58b97c26217284bc49a10a730197573a
#
_cell.length_a   1.000
_cell.length_b   1.000
_cell.length_c   1.000
_cell.angle_alpha   90.00
_cell.angle_beta   90.00
_cell.angle_gamma   90.00
#
_symmetry.space_group_name_H-M   'P 1'
#
loop_
_entity.id
_entity.type
_entity.pdbx_description
1 polymer ?
#
loop_
_entity_poly.entity_id
_entity_poly.type
_entity_poly.pdbx_seq_one_letter_code
_entity_poly.pdbx_strand_id
1 'polypeptide(L)'
;MPESEEFGIGSFVWRARRPLHPARFERFLRGALPGVLRAKGVSWLATRPDWAAEWHLAGGQRRLTAAGPWWAARPRESWARDETWRAWLARHWQDPWGDRRQEIAFIGQAMPESDIRSVLDACLLTEAELRGGPAAWRSLPDPIVPWPSG
;
A
#
# COMPACT_ATOMS: atom_id res chain seq x y z
N MET A 1 19.90 17.63 -3.22
CA MET A 1 19.80 16.37 -3.99
C MET A 1 20.21 15.22 -3.12
N PRO A 2 19.40 14.16 -3.04
CA PRO A 2 19.83 12.96 -2.33
C PRO A 2 21.09 12.38 -2.98
N GLU A 3 21.97 11.86 -2.15
CA GLU A 3 23.20 11.24 -2.66
C GLU A 3 22.95 10.13 -3.67
N SER A 4 21.84 9.40 -3.51
CA SER A 4 21.44 8.33 -4.43
C SER A 4 21.29 8.81 -5.87
N GLU A 5 21.05 10.10 -6.10
CA GLU A 5 20.88 10.64 -7.44
C GLU A 5 22.20 10.96 -8.13
N GLU A 6 23.32 11.00 -7.41
CA GLU A 6 24.63 11.24 -8.01
C GLU A 6 24.97 10.23 -9.10
N PHE A 7 24.45 9.00 -8.97
CA PHE A 7 24.68 7.92 -9.94
C PHE A 7 23.44 7.65 -10.79
N GLY A 8 22.51 8.61 -10.84
CA GLY A 8 21.28 8.45 -11.59
C GLY A 8 20.24 7.55 -10.89
N ILE A 9 20.51 7.15 -9.66
CA ILE A 9 19.60 6.30 -8.86
C ILE A 9 18.92 7.18 -7.83
N GLY A 10 17.61 7.11 -7.79
CA GLY A 10 16.81 7.84 -6.82
C GLY A 10 15.85 6.92 -6.07
N SER A 11 15.22 7.46 -5.06
CA SER A 11 14.22 6.76 -4.30
C SER A 11 13.17 7.73 -3.79
N PHE A 12 11.96 7.21 -3.59
CA PHE A 12 10.90 7.96 -2.92
C PHE A 12 9.94 6.98 -2.25
N VAL A 13 9.16 7.49 -1.31
CA VAL A 13 8.12 6.70 -0.66
C VAL A 13 6.78 7.39 -0.90
N TRP A 14 5.81 6.62 -1.40
CA TRP A 14 4.44 7.07 -1.53
C TRP A 14 3.65 6.62 -0.31
N ARG A 15 2.96 7.57 0.34
CA ARG A 15 2.15 7.30 1.52
C ARG A 15 0.76 7.88 1.35
N ALA A 16 -0.24 7.16 1.88
CA ALA A 16 -1.61 7.64 1.90
C ALA A 16 -2.38 6.95 3.03
N ARG A 17 -3.47 7.56 3.44
CA ARG A 17 -4.32 7.06 4.53
C ARG A 17 -5.74 6.79 4.08
N ARG A 18 -5.91 6.45 2.83
CA ARG A 18 -7.20 6.12 2.24
C ARG A 18 -7.07 4.76 1.55
N PRO A 19 -8.13 3.92 1.55
CA PRO A 19 -8.02 2.60 0.90
C PRO A 19 -7.85 2.73 -0.61
N LEU A 20 -7.21 1.71 -1.20
CA LEU A 20 -7.09 1.59 -2.64
C LEU A 20 -8.32 0.90 -3.23
N HIS A 21 -8.76 1.40 -4.39
CA HIS A 21 -9.73 0.70 -5.22
C HIS A 21 -9.02 -0.47 -5.90
N PRO A 22 -9.41 -1.72 -5.66
CA PRO A 22 -8.63 -2.87 -6.13
C PRO A 22 -8.46 -2.93 -7.65
N ALA A 23 -9.52 -2.61 -8.40
CA ALA A 23 -9.44 -2.67 -9.87
C ALA A 23 -8.49 -1.61 -10.42
N ARG A 24 -8.49 -0.40 -9.85
CA ARG A 24 -7.57 0.65 -10.29
C ARG A 24 -6.13 0.33 -9.91
N PHE A 25 -5.93 -0.21 -8.71
CA PHE A 25 -4.59 -0.61 -8.27
C PHE A 25 -4.04 -1.78 -9.08
N GLU A 26 -4.87 -2.77 -9.37
CA GLU A 26 -4.47 -3.92 -10.19
C GLU A 26 -4.04 -3.46 -11.60
N ARG A 27 -4.75 -2.49 -12.17
CA ARG A 27 -4.36 -1.91 -13.45
C ARG A 27 -3.01 -1.22 -13.38
N PHE A 28 -2.76 -0.49 -12.29
CA PHE A 28 -1.44 0.10 -12.03
C PHE A 28 -0.36 -0.97 -11.96
N LEU A 29 -0.63 -2.06 -11.25
CA LEU A 29 0.34 -3.15 -11.06
C LEU A 29 0.71 -3.84 -12.38
N ARG A 30 -0.20 -3.88 -13.34
CA ARG A 30 0.05 -4.46 -14.67
C ARG A 30 0.72 -3.50 -15.62
N GLY A 31 0.69 -2.23 -15.32
CA GLY A 31 1.24 -1.20 -16.20
C GLY A 31 2.76 -1.18 -16.20
N ALA A 32 3.32 -0.51 -17.19
CA ALA A 32 4.76 -0.28 -17.23
C ALA A 32 5.16 0.75 -16.18
N LEU A 33 6.31 0.53 -15.55
CA LEU A 33 6.88 1.43 -14.57
C LEU A 33 8.30 1.82 -15.02
N PRO A 34 8.42 2.72 -16.00
CA PRO A 34 9.73 3.10 -16.53
C PRO A 34 10.63 3.63 -15.43
N GLY A 35 11.88 3.18 -15.43
CA GLY A 35 12.86 3.63 -14.47
C GLY A 35 12.80 2.97 -13.11
N VAL A 36 11.72 2.28 -12.77
CA VAL A 36 11.61 1.60 -11.47
C VAL A 36 12.38 0.29 -11.52
N LEU A 37 13.37 0.15 -10.67
CA LEU A 37 14.17 -1.07 -10.52
C LEU A 37 13.60 -1.97 -9.42
N ARG A 38 13.15 -1.36 -8.33
CA ARG A 38 12.57 -2.09 -7.20
C ARG A 38 11.47 -1.26 -6.57
N ALA A 39 10.46 -1.96 -6.09
CA ALA A 39 9.42 -1.34 -5.27
C ALA A 39 8.99 -2.35 -4.20
N LYS A 40 8.67 -1.85 -3.02
CA LYS A 40 8.21 -2.70 -1.93
C LYS A 40 7.39 -1.87 -0.96
N GLY A 41 6.31 -2.45 -0.49
CA GLY A 41 5.54 -1.77 0.53
C GLY A 41 4.25 -2.47 0.88
N VAL A 42 3.51 -1.84 1.78
CA VAL A 42 2.21 -2.34 2.23
C VAL A 42 1.10 -1.51 1.63
N SER A 43 -0.01 -2.17 1.37
CA SER A 43 -1.20 -1.55 0.78
C SER A 43 -2.45 -2.00 1.51
N TRP A 44 -3.38 -1.07 1.61
CA TRP A 44 -4.69 -1.27 2.19
C TRP A 44 -5.72 -1.28 1.06
N LEU A 45 -6.30 -2.47 0.78
CA LEU A 45 -7.30 -2.64 -0.26
C LEU A 45 -8.70 -2.50 0.34
N ALA A 46 -9.54 -1.70 -0.31
CA ALA A 46 -10.89 -1.42 0.20
C ALA A 46 -11.74 -2.68 0.36
N THR A 47 -11.55 -3.67 -0.50
CA THR A 47 -12.31 -4.93 -0.48
C THR A 47 -11.75 -5.96 0.51
N ARG A 48 -10.55 -5.73 1.04
CA ARG A 48 -9.85 -6.65 1.95
C ARG A 48 -9.28 -5.87 3.13
N PRO A 49 -10.15 -5.21 3.92
CA PRO A 49 -9.69 -4.21 4.89
C PRO A 49 -8.95 -4.79 6.09
N ASP A 50 -9.06 -6.10 6.31
CA ASP A 50 -8.45 -6.72 7.49
C ASP A 50 -7.01 -7.19 7.27
N TRP A 51 -6.58 -7.30 6.00
CA TRP A 51 -5.26 -7.83 5.66
C TRP A 51 -4.43 -6.80 4.92
N ALA A 52 -3.19 -6.62 5.34
CA ALA A 52 -2.25 -5.83 4.60
C ALA A 52 -1.80 -6.59 3.36
N ALA A 53 -1.76 -5.90 2.22
CA ALA A 53 -1.21 -6.45 0.99
C ALA A 53 0.25 -6.00 0.90
N GLU A 54 1.16 -6.94 0.65
CA GLU A 54 2.56 -6.58 0.41
C GLU A 54 2.85 -6.69 -1.08
N TRP A 55 3.28 -5.58 -1.67
CA TRP A 55 3.69 -5.54 -3.07
C TRP A 55 5.20 -5.53 -3.14
N HIS A 56 5.73 -6.34 -4.05
CA HIS A 56 7.15 -6.46 -4.26
C HIS A 56 7.44 -6.53 -5.76
N LEU A 57 8.29 -5.62 -6.22
CA LEU A 57 8.78 -5.57 -7.59
C LEU A 57 10.30 -5.62 -7.57
N ALA A 58 10.89 -6.57 -8.28
CA ALA A 58 12.35 -6.67 -8.43
C ALA A 58 12.67 -7.39 -9.74
N GLY A 59 13.55 -6.80 -10.54
CA GLY A 59 14.02 -7.44 -11.77
C GLY A 59 12.92 -7.84 -12.74
N GLY A 60 11.86 -7.04 -12.84
CA GLY A 60 10.73 -7.33 -13.71
C GLY A 60 9.73 -8.32 -13.16
N GLN A 61 10.00 -8.93 -12.02
CA GLN A 61 9.05 -9.81 -11.34
C GLN A 61 8.21 -9.04 -10.36
N ARG A 62 6.91 -9.31 -10.36
CA ARG A 62 5.95 -8.64 -9.50
C ARG A 62 5.22 -9.66 -8.65
N ARG A 63 5.02 -9.33 -7.37
CA ARG A 63 4.32 -10.19 -6.44
C ARG A 63 3.48 -9.35 -5.51
N LEU A 64 2.22 -9.76 -5.34
CA LEU A 64 1.32 -9.18 -4.35
C LEU A 64 0.87 -10.32 -3.44
N THR A 65 1.17 -10.24 -2.16
CA THR A 65 0.87 -11.28 -1.20
C THR A 65 0.19 -10.69 0.03
N ALA A 66 -0.47 -11.55 0.81
CA ALA A 66 -1.00 -11.15 2.10
C ALA A 66 0.15 -11.08 3.10
N ALA A 67 0.32 -9.92 3.73
CA ALA A 67 1.36 -9.70 4.72
C ALA A 67 0.88 -9.96 6.15
N GLY A 68 -0.36 -10.36 6.32
CA GLY A 68 -0.97 -10.58 7.62
C GLY A 68 -1.99 -9.50 7.96
N PRO A 69 -2.79 -9.72 9.01
CA PRO A 69 -3.80 -8.74 9.40
C PRO A 69 -3.16 -7.47 9.96
N TRP A 70 -3.79 -6.32 9.66
CA TRP A 70 -3.44 -5.07 10.33
C TRP A 70 -3.64 -5.21 11.83
N TRP A 71 -2.88 -4.48 12.63
CA TRP A 71 -3.09 -4.48 14.07
C TRP A 71 -4.50 -4.05 14.44
N ALA A 72 -5.05 -3.09 13.72
CA ALA A 72 -6.42 -2.63 13.94
C ALA A 72 -7.46 -3.74 13.74
N ALA A 73 -7.16 -4.77 12.95
CA ALA A 73 -8.04 -5.88 12.68
C ALA A 73 -7.82 -7.06 13.64
N ARG A 74 -6.80 -7.01 14.49
CA ARG A 74 -6.51 -8.08 15.44
C ARG A 74 -7.19 -7.82 16.78
N PRO A 75 -7.60 -8.88 17.49
CA PRO A 75 -8.11 -8.71 18.86
C PRO A 75 -7.06 -8.02 19.73
N ARG A 76 -7.51 -7.10 20.56
CA ARG A 76 -6.60 -6.35 21.45
C ARG A 76 -5.78 -7.25 22.35
N GLU A 77 -6.33 -8.40 22.75
CA GLU A 77 -5.66 -9.39 23.60
C GLU A 77 -4.43 -9.99 22.93
N SER A 78 -4.39 -9.99 21.60
CA SER A 78 -3.27 -10.54 20.83
C SER A 78 -2.17 -9.52 20.55
N TRP A 79 -2.35 -8.27 20.97
CA TRP A 79 -1.39 -7.21 20.68
C TRP A 79 -0.11 -7.41 21.47
N ALA A 80 1.00 -7.21 20.80
CA ALA A 80 2.28 -7.08 21.49
C ALA A 80 2.22 -5.91 22.47
N ARG A 81 3.04 -5.95 23.53
CA ARG A 81 2.95 -4.91 24.55
C ARG A 81 4.32 -4.36 24.94
N ASP A 82 5.34 -4.73 24.18
CA ASP A 82 6.66 -4.20 24.44
C ASP A 82 6.77 -2.74 23.99
N GLU A 83 7.77 -2.08 24.49
CA GLU A 83 7.95 -0.65 24.27
C GLU A 83 8.25 -0.31 22.81
N THR A 84 9.03 -1.14 22.14
CA THR A 84 9.36 -0.96 20.72
C THR A 84 8.11 -1.01 19.85
N TRP A 85 7.25 -2.00 20.10
CA TRP A 85 5.99 -2.14 19.37
C TRP A 85 5.06 -0.96 19.62
N ARG A 86 4.95 -0.51 20.89
CA ARG A 86 4.10 0.64 21.22
C ARG A 86 4.56 1.92 20.51
N ALA A 87 5.87 2.13 20.47
CA ALA A 87 6.43 3.28 19.76
C ALA A 87 6.14 3.22 18.26
N TRP A 88 6.29 2.03 17.67
CA TRP A 88 5.96 1.79 16.27
C TRP A 88 4.49 2.07 16.00
N LEU A 89 3.60 1.52 16.83
CA LEU A 89 2.16 1.69 16.67
C LEU A 89 1.74 3.16 16.79
N ALA A 90 2.31 3.87 17.76
CA ALA A 90 2.01 5.29 17.96
C ALA A 90 2.35 6.12 16.72
N ARG A 91 3.42 5.76 16.01
CA ARG A 91 3.80 6.47 14.78
C ARG A 91 2.88 6.17 13.61
N HIS A 92 2.26 5.00 13.58
CA HIS A 92 1.48 4.54 12.43
C HIS A 92 -0.03 4.53 12.66
N TRP A 93 -0.46 4.76 13.88
CA TRP A 93 -1.88 4.73 14.23
C TRP A 93 -2.56 6.06 13.92
N GLN A 94 -3.67 5.98 13.19
CA GLN A 94 -4.51 7.15 12.89
C GLN A 94 -5.97 6.72 12.92
N ASP A 95 -6.74 7.27 13.85
CA ASP A 95 -8.17 6.97 13.94
C ASP A 95 -8.90 7.44 12.68
N PRO A 96 -9.98 6.78 12.26
CA PRO A 96 -10.57 5.60 12.88
C PRO A 96 -9.99 4.26 12.36
N TRP A 97 -9.05 4.27 11.40
CA TRP A 97 -8.64 3.09 10.68
C TRP A 97 -7.39 2.41 11.24
N GLY A 98 -6.78 2.99 12.27
CA GLY A 98 -5.64 2.41 12.95
C GLY A 98 -4.36 2.48 12.13
N ASP A 99 -3.66 1.35 12.03
CA ASP A 99 -2.40 1.27 11.29
C ASP A 99 -2.57 1.01 9.79
N ARG A 100 -3.81 0.92 9.30
CA ARG A 100 -4.10 0.78 7.88
C ARG A 100 -3.57 1.98 7.12
N ARG A 101 -2.82 1.71 6.06
CA ARG A 101 -2.17 2.76 5.28
C ARG A 101 -1.61 2.23 3.98
N GLN A 102 -1.25 3.14 3.13
CA GLN A 102 -0.40 2.88 1.97
C GLN A 102 1.00 3.36 2.30
N GLU A 103 1.97 2.53 2.05
CA GLU A 103 3.37 2.93 2.21
C GLU A 103 4.21 2.07 1.28
N ILE A 104 4.60 2.64 0.12
CA ILE A 104 5.35 1.92 -0.90
C ILE A 104 6.60 2.71 -1.23
N ALA A 105 7.75 2.05 -1.12
CA ALA A 105 9.04 2.62 -1.47
C ALA A 105 9.42 2.22 -2.89
N PHE A 106 9.94 3.17 -3.66
CA PHE A 106 10.39 2.99 -5.03
C PHE A 106 11.86 3.34 -5.12
N ILE A 107 12.62 2.51 -5.81
CA ILE A 107 14.03 2.75 -6.11
C ILE A 107 14.21 2.56 -7.61
N GLY A 108 14.88 3.48 -8.25
CA GLY A 108 15.07 3.38 -9.68
C GLY A 108 15.97 4.46 -10.25
N GLN A 109 15.98 4.53 -11.57
CA GLN A 109 16.81 5.46 -12.31
C GLN A 109 15.92 6.25 -13.25
N ALA A 110 16.00 7.59 -13.16
CA ALA A 110 15.17 8.47 -13.95
C ALA A 110 13.67 8.15 -13.84
N MET A 111 13.20 7.86 -12.64
CA MET A 111 11.80 7.55 -12.40
C MET A 111 10.94 8.82 -12.58
N PRO A 112 9.80 8.70 -13.28
CA PRO A 112 8.83 9.79 -13.33
C PRO A 112 8.04 9.85 -12.02
N GLU A 113 8.67 10.32 -10.96
CA GLU A 113 8.09 10.30 -9.62
C GLU A 113 6.71 10.96 -9.54
N SER A 114 6.60 12.16 -10.12
CA SER A 114 5.33 12.90 -10.10
C SER A 114 4.20 12.12 -10.76
N ASP A 115 4.49 11.48 -11.89
CA ASP A 115 3.50 10.67 -12.61
C ASP A 115 3.10 9.43 -11.82
N ILE A 116 4.09 8.75 -11.22
CA ILE A 116 3.80 7.56 -10.40
C ILE A 116 2.92 7.94 -9.21
N ARG A 117 3.25 9.03 -8.52
CA ARG A 117 2.43 9.52 -7.41
C ARG A 117 1.01 9.86 -7.85
N SER A 118 0.87 10.54 -8.97
CA SER A 118 -0.46 10.92 -9.49
C SER A 118 -1.31 9.71 -9.84
N VAL A 119 -0.73 8.70 -10.47
CA VAL A 119 -1.45 7.49 -10.81
C VAL A 119 -1.87 6.73 -9.55
N LEU A 120 -0.99 6.63 -8.58
CA LEU A 120 -1.31 5.97 -7.31
C LEU A 120 -2.39 6.73 -6.54
N ASP A 121 -2.30 8.05 -6.49
CA ASP A 121 -3.34 8.86 -5.85
C ASP A 121 -4.70 8.63 -6.51
N ALA A 122 -4.73 8.45 -7.84
CA ALA A 122 -5.96 8.16 -8.57
C ALA A 122 -6.50 6.75 -8.29
N CYS A 123 -5.69 5.85 -7.73
CA CYS A 123 -6.14 4.53 -7.32
C CYS A 123 -6.84 4.54 -5.97
N LEU A 124 -6.64 5.58 -5.16
CA LEU A 124 -7.31 5.71 -3.87
C LEU A 124 -8.81 5.91 -4.07
N LEU A 125 -9.61 5.47 -3.12
CA LEU A 125 -11.05 5.73 -3.15
C LEU A 125 -11.28 7.23 -3.24
N THR A 126 -12.24 7.62 -4.07
CA THR A 126 -12.71 9.00 -4.13
C THR A 126 -13.44 9.34 -2.83
N GLU A 127 -13.68 10.63 -2.58
CA GLU A 127 -14.47 11.03 -1.41
C GLU A 127 -15.87 10.40 -1.43
N ALA A 128 -16.49 10.32 -2.60
CA ALA A 128 -17.80 9.71 -2.73
C ALA A 128 -17.75 8.21 -2.38
N GLU A 129 -16.75 7.50 -2.89
CA GLU A 129 -16.55 6.07 -2.56
C GLU A 129 -16.27 5.89 -1.08
N LEU A 130 -15.43 6.75 -0.52
CA LEU A 130 -15.07 6.68 0.90
C LEU A 130 -16.29 6.87 1.80
N ARG A 131 -17.17 7.81 1.46
CA ARG A 131 -18.40 8.09 2.20
C ARG A 131 -19.37 6.91 2.23
N GLY A 132 -19.29 6.02 1.25
CA GLY A 132 -20.14 4.82 1.23
C GLY A 132 -19.89 3.87 2.39
N GLY A 133 -18.72 3.93 2.98
CA GLY A 133 -18.35 3.12 4.13
C GLY A 133 -17.88 1.71 3.80
N PRO A 134 -17.35 0.98 4.79
CA PRO A 134 -16.72 -0.34 4.56
C PRO A 134 -17.63 -1.38 3.90
N ALA A 135 -18.91 -1.39 4.20
CA ALA A 135 -19.82 -2.34 3.57
C ALA A 135 -19.91 -2.13 2.05
N ALA A 136 -19.98 -0.86 1.63
CA ALA A 136 -19.99 -0.53 0.21
C ALA A 136 -18.63 -0.82 -0.44
N TRP A 137 -17.54 -0.57 0.26
CA TRP A 137 -16.20 -0.83 -0.27
C TRP A 137 -16.01 -2.31 -0.60
N ARG A 138 -16.54 -3.20 0.23
CA ARG A 138 -16.41 -4.65 0.03
C ARG A 138 -17.08 -5.14 -1.25
N SER A 139 -18.02 -4.37 -1.77
CA SER A 139 -18.73 -4.71 -3.01
C SER A 139 -18.07 -4.18 -4.27
N LEU A 140 -16.96 -3.47 -4.16
CA LEU A 140 -16.23 -2.96 -5.31
C LEU A 140 -15.65 -4.11 -6.14
N PRO A 141 -15.51 -3.94 -7.46
CA PRO A 141 -14.84 -4.94 -8.29
C PRO A 141 -13.41 -5.19 -7.79
N ASP A 142 -13.07 -6.45 -7.60
CA ASP A 142 -11.75 -6.86 -7.13
C ASP A 142 -11.18 -7.95 -8.02
N PRO A 143 -10.43 -7.58 -9.05
CA PRO A 143 -9.83 -8.54 -9.97
C PRO A 143 -8.53 -9.15 -9.45
N ILE A 144 -8.07 -8.74 -8.27
CA ILE A 144 -6.82 -9.24 -7.71
C ILE A 144 -6.99 -10.69 -7.30
N VAL A 145 -5.99 -11.52 -7.65
CA VAL A 145 -6.00 -12.93 -7.31
C VAL A 145 -6.19 -13.10 -5.80
N PRO A 146 -7.09 -14.00 -5.36
CA PRO A 146 -7.28 -14.22 -3.94
C PRO A 146 -6.00 -14.64 -3.23
N TRP A 147 -5.87 -14.20 -1.98
CA TRP A 147 -4.76 -14.70 -1.16
C TRP A 147 -4.90 -16.18 -0.95
N PRO A 148 -3.77 -16.89 -0.78
CA PRO A 148 -3.84 -18.25 -0.25
C PRO A 148 -4.52 -18.20 1.11
N SER A 149 -5.47 -19.12 1.34
CA SER A 149 -6.08 -19.26 2.65
C SER A 149 -4.99 -19.67 3.64
N GLY A 150 -4.73 -18.80 4.58
CA GLY A 150 -3.74 -19.06 5.62
C GLY A 150 -4.32 -19.76 6.80
#